data_9845e31cd983ec6fa299993de51261da
#
_entry.id   9845e31cd983ec6fa299993de51261da
#
_cell.length_a   1.000
_cell.length_b   1.000
_cell.length_c   1.000
_cell.angle_alpha   90.00
_cell.angle_beta   90.00
_cell.angle_gamma   90.00
#
_symmetry.space_group_name_H-M   'P 1'
#
loop_
_entity.id
_entity.type
_entity.pdbx_description
1 polymer ?
#
loop_
_entity_poly.entity_id
_entity_poly.type
_entity_poly.pdbx_seq_one_letter_code
_entity_poly.pdbx_strand_id
1 'polypeptide(L)'
;MLMTILSFLIVTGVVAYISWLKTKGDDLSTSKGYFLAGRGLGGLVIGCSMVLTSLSTEQLIGVNAVSYKGNFSIIAWTVPTVIPLCFLALYMLPKYLRNGYTTVPEFFESRFDRQTRLIMSTLFLVFYLFIVIPTALYTGAIAFNKIFNLETAFGLSYGAAITYTVIAIGVVGAIYAIFGGLKAVAVSDTINAVILVIGALLVPFFALMYLGDGSFSEGLHTITTTHIEKWNAIGSETDATPWPTIFTGIMVVHFFYWTTNQAIVQRCLGAKDLQSGQKGILIAALFLLTLPIILNLPGLLSFHILGEGVNPIDASYPLLVNKVLPTWLQGFFIAALFGAILSTFNSFLNSAATIYCKDLLPSISKKVRSEEELISYAKKVSTIMAIVTMIFAPLLMFGTDGIFLITKRFAGFVNIPIVALFAVGMFNKTVSGKAARIALLAHVILYFCIVWVFNVKINFVYVMGGLFVFDVVLMLILGQFLRREPYIENKENLGNVDLTNWKYLKVTSVSLILGLLALYTFLSPLGMASESGNPSMVLGVWGVLQIIVLFVVRDKEAK
;
A
#
# COMPACT_ATOMS: atom_id res chain seq x y z
N MET A 1 27.60 14.67 7.61
CA MET A 1 26.86 15.29 6.48
C MET A 1 27.45 14.93 5.11
N LEU A 2 28.72 15.19 4.77
CA LEU A 2 29.29 14.87 3.45
C LEU A 2 29.20 13.37 3.12
N MET A 3 29.58 12.47 4.03
CA MET A 3 29.49 11.01 3.86
C MET A 3 28.05 10.55 3.63
N THR A 4 27.09 11.13 4.34
CA THR A 4 25.66 10.83 4.19
C THR A 4 25.16 11.23 2.80
N ILE A 5 25.54 12.42 2.32
CA ILE A 5 25.19 12.90 0.98
C ILE A 5 25.84 12.04 -0.11
N LEU A 6 27.13 11.72 0.03
CA LEU A 6 27.84 10.89 -0.95
C LEU A 6 27.21 9.49 -1.07
N SER A 7 26.95 8.81 0.05
CA SER A 7 26.33 7.49 0.03
C SER A 7 24.91 7.54 -0.56
N PHE A 8 24.12 8.56 -0.24
CA PHE A 8 22.81 8.80 -0.86
C PHE A 8 22.90 8.94 -2.39
N LEU A 9 23.80 9.79 -2.87
CA LEU A 9 23.95 10.04 -4.31
C LEU A 9 24.46 8.80 -5.07
N ILE A 10 25.40 8.05 -4.50
CA ILE A 10 25.93 6.83 -5.09
C ILE A 10 24.82 5.79 -5.24
N VAL A 11 24.07 5.50 -4.16
CA VAL A 11 23.03 4.48 -4.19
C VAL A 11 21.92 4.88 -5.16
N THR A 12 21.42 6.12 -5.09
CA THR A 12 20.38 6.63 -5.99
C THR A 12 20.84 6.62 -7.46
N GLY A 13 22.08 7.00 -7.72
CA GLY A 13 22.68 6.98 -9.06
C GLY A 13 22.79 5.55 -9.62
N VAL A 14 23.20 4.58 -8.82
CA VAL A 14 23.25 3.16 -9.20
C VAL A 14 21.87 2.63 -9.55
N VAL A 15 20.85 2.94 -8.75
CA VAL A 15 19.45 2.54 -9.03
C VAL A 15 18.97 3.13 -10.36
N ALA A 16 19.18 4.42 -10.56
CA ALA A 16 18.79 5.11 -11.79
C ALA A 16 19.49 4.51 -13.02
N TYR A 17 20.78 4.26 -12.92
CA TYR A 17 21.59 3.69 -14.01
C TYR A 17 21.14 2.27 -14.37
N ILE A 18 20.97 1.38 -13.39
CA ILE A 18 20.53 0.00 -13.65
C ILE A 18 19.10 0.00 -14.22
N SER A 19 18.20 0.83 -13.69
CA SER A 19 16.83 0.97 -14.20
C SER A 19 16.84 1.41 -15.66
N TRP A 20 17.63 2.42 -16.00
CA TRP A 20 17.79 2.87 -17.39
C TRP A 20 18.33 1.78 -18.31
N LEU A 21 19.39 1.05 -17.88
CA LEU A 21 19.96 -0.05 -18.67
C LEU A 21 18.93 -1.15 -18.98
N LYS A 22 18.05 -1.46 -18.03
CA LYS A 22 17.04 -2.52 -18.16
C LYS A 22 15.84 -2.12 -19.02
N THR A 23 15.62 -0.81 -19.21
CA THR A 23 14.40 -0.30 -19.87
C THR A 23 14.66 0.54 -21.13
N LYS A 24 15.91 0.85 -21.44
CA LYS A 24 16.29 1.70 -22.60
C LYS A 24 15.86 1.17 -23.97
N GLY A 25 15.55 -0.12 -24.08
CA GLY A 25 15.07 -0.76 -25.31
C GLY A 25 13.57 -1.01 -25.36
N ASP A 26 12.81 -0.53 -24.39
CA ASP A 26 11.38 -0.77 -24.32
C ASP A 26 10.60 0.12 -25.29
N ASP A 27 9.58 -0.49 -25.92
CA ASP A 27 8.65 0.26 -26.76
C ASP A 27 7.62 0.99 -25.90
N LEU A 28 7.82 2.29 -25.74
CA LEU A 28 6.91 3.19 -25.04
C LEU A 28 5.99 3.96 -26.01
N SER A 29 5.99 3.62 -27.30
CA SER A 29 5.17 4.28 -28.32
C SER A 29 3.72 3.78 -28.31
N THR A 30 3.45 2.63 -27.67
CA THR A 30 2.11 2.03 -27.61
C THR A 30 1.47 2.17 -26.21
N SER A 31 0.14 2.27 -26.17
CA SER A 31 -0.62 2.26 -24.91
C SER A 31 -0.33 1.01 -24.07
N LYS A 32 -0.20 -0.15 -24.72
CA LYS A 32 0.13 -1.42 -24.05
C LYS A 32 1.54 -1.37 -23.45
N GLY A 33 2.52 -0.80 -24.17
CA GLY A 33 3.88 -0.60 -23.68
C GLY A 33 3.94 0.37 -22.51
N TYR A 34 3.36 1.54 -22.67
CA TYR A 34 3.43 2.62 -21.69
C TYR A 34 2.63 2.32 -20.40
N PHE A 35 1.36 1.87 -20.50
CA PHE A 35 0.48 1.69 -19.35
C PHE A 35 0.50 0.29 -18.73
N LEU A 36 0.86 -0.77 -19.49
CA LEU A 36 0.84 -2.17 -19.06
C LEU A 36 2.19 -2.87 -19.17
N ALA A 37 3.29 -2.13 -19.36
CA ALA A 37 4.63 -2.71 -19.50
C ALA A 37 4.71 -3.79 -20.60
N GLY A 38 3.93 -3.64 -21.68
CA GLY A 38 3.81 -4.62 -22.76
C GLY A 38 3.18 -5.96 -22.37
N ARG A 39 2.65 -6.10 -21.15
CA ARG A 39 2.29 -7.37 -20.51
C ARG A 39 3.49 -8.34 -20.46
N GLY A 40 4.63 -7.87 -20.02
CA GLY A 40 5.88 -8.62 -19.94
C GLY A 40 6.42 -8.82 -18.52
N LEU A 41 5.66 -8.44 -17.48
CA LEU A 41 6.15 -8.49 -16.10
C LEU A 41 6.17 -9.93 -15.56
N GLY A 42 7.34 -10.33 -15.04
CA GLY A 42 7.51 -11.59 -14.32
C GLY A 42 7.08 -11.48 -12.85
N GLY A 43 6.84 -12.64 -12.21
CA GLY A 43 6.29 -12.70 -10.85
C GLY A 43 7.13 -11.96 -9.80
N LEU A 44 8.46 -12.08 -9.82
CA LEU A 44 9.32 -11.38 -8.87
C LEU A 44 9.19 -9.85 -8.99
N VAL A 45 9.20 -9.34 -10.22
CA VAL A 45 9.05 -7.89 -10.48
C VAL A 45 7.70 -7.39 -10.01
N ILE A 46 6.62 -8.15 -10.28
CA ILE A 46 5.27 -7.82 -9.80
C ILE A 46 5.25 -7.78 -8.27
N GLY A 47 5.76 -8.82 -7.61
CA GLY A 47 5.78 -8.91 -6.14
C GLY A 47 6.56 -7.77 -5.50
N CYS A 48 7.79 -7.52 -5.93
CA CYS A 48 8.62 -6.41 -5.42
C CYS A 48 7.98 -5.04 -5.66
N SER A 49 7.42 -4.81 -6.86
CA SER A 49 6.76 -3.54 -7.17
C SER A 49 5.48 -3.34 -6.35
N MET A 50 4.67 -4.39 -6.12
CA MET A 50 3.51 -4.32 -5.24
C MET A 50 3.90 -3.97 -3.80
N VAL A 51 4.93 -4.64 -3.27
CA VAL A 51 5.44 -4.39 -1.91
C VAL A 51 5.93 -2.95 -1.79
N LEU A 52 6.82 -2.51 -2.69
CA LEU A 52 7.41 -1.18 -2.57
C LEU A 52 6.38 -0.06 -2.78
N THR A 53 5.40 -0.27 -3.66
CA THR A 53 4.30 0.68 -3.85
C THR A 53 3.43 0.81 -2.59
N SER A 54 3.28 -0.28 -1.82
CA SER A 54 2.53 -0.29 -0.56
C SER A 54 3.37 0.20 0.63
N LEU A 55 4.66 -0.08 0.63
CA LEU A 55 5.59 0.30 1.69
C LEU A 55 6.07 1.75 1.51
N SER A 56 5.13 2.68 1.65
CA SER A 56 5.41 4.11 1.56
C SER A 56 6.12 4.64 2.81
N THR A 57 6.67 5.84 2.72
CA THR A 57 7.22 6.55 3.89
C THR A 57 6.15 6.83 4.95
N GLU A 58 4.89 7.00 4.56
CA GLU A 58 3.77 7.10 5.50
C GLU A 58 3.67 5.85 6.37
N GLN A 59 3.85 4.67 5.80
CA GLN A 59 3.84 3.42 6.57
C GLN A 59 5.09 3.29 7.45
N LEU A 60 6.28 3.53 6.90
CA LEU A 60 7.53 3.45 7.65
C LEU A 60 7.57 4.40 8.85
N ILE A 61 7.12 5.62 8.69
CA ILE A 61 7.13 6.63 9.75
C ILE A 61 5.90 6.48 10.64
N GLY A 62 4.70 6.41 10.04
CA GLY A 62 3.46 6.47 10.80
C GLY A 62 3.16 5.19 11.59
N VAL A 63 3.43 4.00 11.05
CA VAL A 63 3.25 2.75 11.80
C VAL A 63 4.25 2.65 12.95
N ASN A 64 5.53 3.06 12.71
CA ASN A 64 6.52 3.17 13.78
C ASN A 64 6.08 4.12 14.89
N ALA A 65 5.56 5.31 14.54
CA ALA A 65 5.09 6.30 15.48
C ALA A 65 3.95 5.77 16.37
N VAL A 66 2.99 5.06 15.76
CA VAL A 66 1.89 4.43 16.53
C VAL A 66 2.39 3.29 17.40
N SER A 67 3.34 2.46 16.92
CA SER A 67 3.97 1.41 17.73
C SER A 67 4.80 1.98 18.87
N TYR A 68 5.51 3.09 18.66
CA TYR A 68 6.24 3.82 19.69
C TYR A 68 5.32 4.27 20.82
N LYS A 69 4.21 4.92 20.48
CA LYS A 69 3.23 5.46 21.46
C LYS A 69 2.41 4.36 22.13
N GLY A 70 1.99 3.34 21.37
CA GLY A 70 1.09 2.26 21.82
C GLY A 70 1.78 0.91 21.88
N ASN A 71 1.23 -0.05 21.15
CA ASN A 71 1.63 -1.44 21.08
C ASN A 71 1.58 -1.98 19.63
N PHE A 72 1.75 -3.29 19.46
CA PHE A 72 1.74 -3.93 18.14
C PHE A 72 0.34 -4.09 17.53
N SER A 73 -0.75 -3.67 18.16
CA SER A 73 -2.11 -3.76 17.57
C SER A 73 -2.23 -3.08 16.20
N ILE A 74 -1.36 -2.09 15.94
CA ILE A 74 -1.29 -1.40 14.64
C ILE A 74 -0.94 -2.34 13.46
N ILE A 75 -0.41 -3.56 13.69
CA ILE A 75 -0.17 -4.55 12.63
C ILE A 75 -1.45 -4.93 11.90
N ALA A 76 -2.61 -4.69 12.50
CA ALA A 76 -3.91 -4.86 11.85
C ALA A 76 -4.04 -4.09 10.53
N TRP A 77 -3.31 -2.97 10.37
CA TRP A 77 -3.27 -2.19 9.14
C TRP A 77 -2.28 -2.71 8.08
N THR A 78 -1.54 -3.77 8.36
CA THR A 78 -0.51 -4.29 7.46
C THR A 78 -0.67 -5.79 7.20
N VAL A 79 -0.60 -6.62 8.20
CA VAL A 79 -0.46 -8.07 8.09
C VAL A 79 -1.71 -8.80 7.57
N PRO A 80 -2.97 -8.45 7.95
CA PRO A 80 -4.17 -9.09 7.43
C PRO A 80 -4.38 -8.94 5.93
N THR A 81 -3.60 -8.08 5.25
CA THR A 81 -3.56 -7.93 3.79
C THR A 81 -3.31 -9.25 3.04
N VAL A 82 -2.75 -10.24 3.70
CA VAL A 82 -2.57 -11.60 3.15
C VAL A 82 -3.89 -12.19 2.64
N ILE A 83 -5.01 -11.95 3.34
CA ILE A 83 -6.32 -12.49 2.97
C ILE A 83 -6.79 -11.93 1.61
N PRO A 84 -6.91 -10.59 1.41
CA PRO A 84 -7.29 -10.06 0.11
C PRO A 84 -6.27 -10.31 -1.01
N LEU A 85 -4.98 -10.48 -0.71
CA LEU A 85 -3.99 -10.89 -1.71
C LEU A 85 -4.22 -12.33 -2.18
N CYS A 86 -4.51 -13.26 -1.28
CA CYS A 86 -4.90 -14.62 -1.66
C CYS A 86 -6.19 -14.59 -2.50
N PHE A 87 -7.17 -13.78 -2.12
CA PHE A 87 -8.40 -13.59 -2.90
C PHE A 87 -8.13 -13.00 -4.29
N LEU A 88 -7.25 -12.01 -4.39
CA LEU A 88 -6.82 -11.45 -5.68
C LEU A 88 -6.20 -12.54 -6.56
N ALA A 89 -5.27 -13.33 -6.04
CA ALA A 89 -4.57 -14.37 -6.79
C ALA A 89 -5.51 -15.49 -7.25
N LEU A 90 -6.44 -15.92 -6.38
CA LEU A 90 -7.33 -17.06 -6.64
C LEU A 90 -8.52 -16.70 -7.55
N TYR A 91 -9.13 -15.53 -7.36
CA TYR A 91 -10.43 -15.21 -7.96
C TYR A 91 -10.42 -14.01 -8.90
N MET A 92 -9.68 -12.94 -8.54
CA MET A 92 -9.80 -11.67 -9.26
C MET A 92 -8.87 -11.58 -10.45
N LEU A 93 -7.61 -11.94 -10.27
CA LEU A 93 -6.62 -11.85 -11.34
C LEU A 93 -7.01 -12.67 -12.58
N PRO A 94 -7.51 -13.93 -12.45
CA PRO A 94 -7.99 -14.67 -13.62
C PRO A 94 -9.08 -13.93 -14.40
N LYS A 95 -10.01 -13.26 -13.70
CA LYS A 95 -11.09 -12.49 -14.33
C LYS A 95 -10.57 -11.22 -15.00
N TYR A 96 -9.67 -10.48 -14.34
CA TYR A 96 -9.07 -9.28 -14.89
C TYR A 96 -8.28 -9.56 -16.16
N LEU A 97 -7.43 -10.58 -16.15
CA LEU A 97 -6.62 -10.97 -17.31
C LEU A 97 -7.48 -11.51 -18.45
N ARG A 98 -8.49 -12.34 -18.16
CA ARG A 98 -9.43 -12.87 -19.16
C ARG A 98 -10.14 -11.75 -19.91
N ASN A 99 -10.66 -10.75 -19.19
CA ASN A 99 -11.39 -9.63 -19.81
C ASN A 99 -10.45 -8.59 -20.45
N GLY A 100 -9.14 -8.72 -20.31
CA GLY A 100 -8.17 -7.83 -20.92
C GLY A 100 -8.19 -6.39 -20.40
N TYR A 101 -8.74 -6.17 -19.19
CA TYR A 101 -8.84 -4.83 -18.62
C TYR A 101 -7.48 -4.12 -18.53
N THR A 102 -7.49 -2.82 -18.79
CA THR A 102 -6.35 -1.92 -18.58
C THR A 102 -6.50 -1.16 -17.26
N THR A 103 -7.75 -0.86 -16.90
CA THR A 103 -8.06 -0.15 -15.66
C THR A 103 -9.12 -0.91 -14.85
N VAL A 104 -9.06 -0.74 -13.51
CA VAL A 104 -10.09 -1.29 -12.61
C VAL A 104 -11.47 -0.65 -12.86
N PRO A 105 -11.60 0.65 -13.17
CA PRO A 105 -12.87 1.23 -13.56
C PRO A 105 -13.58 0.56 -14.75
N GLU A 106 -12.85 -0.09 -15.67
CA GLU A 106 -13.45 -0.88 -16.76
C GLU A 106 -14.30 -2.05 -16.26
N PHE A 107 -13.94 -2.65 -15.12
CA PHE A 107 -14.79 -3.65 -14.46
C PHE A 107 -16.13 -3.05 -14.04
N PHE A 108 -16.15 -1.82 -13.51
CA PHE A 108 -17.40 -1.17 -13.11
C PHE A 108 -18.28 -0.84 -14.32
N GLU A 109 -17.70 -0.47 -15.46
CA GLU A 109 -18.48 -0.27 -16.70
C GLU A 109 -19.10 -1.57 -17.17
N SER A 110 -18.30 -2.64 -17.28
CA SER A 110 -18.79 -3.93 -17.75
C SER A 110 -19.91 -4.48 -16.86
N ARG A 111 -19.80 -4.24 -15.56
CA ARG A 111 -20.74 -4.77 -14.57
C ARG A 111 -21.95 -3.85 -14.34
N PHE A 112 -21.79 -2.56 -14.38
CA PHE A 112 -22.83 -1.56 -14.15
C PHE A 112 -23.12 -0.74 -15.42
N ASP A 113 -22.45 0.38 -15.57
CA ASP A 113 -22.59 1.25 -16.72
C ASP A 113 -21.42 2.25 -16.83
N ARG A 114 -21.37 2.96 -17.97
CA ARG A 114 -20.36 3.98 -18.24
C ARG A 114 -20.33 5.10 -17.20
N GLN A 115 -21.50 5.52 -16.67
CA GLN A 115 -21.55 6.60 -15.67
C GLN A 115 -20.87 6.16 -14.37
N THR A 116 -21.10 4.91 -13.95
CA THR A 116 -20.42 4.33 -12.79
C THR A 116 -18.91 4.29 -12.99
N ARG A 117 -18.41 3.89 -14.19
CA ARG A 117 -16.98 3.97 -14.53
C ARG A 117 -16.42 5.37 -14.34
N LEU A 118 -17.09 6.40 -14.86
CA LEU A 118 -16.62 7.79 -14.79
C LEU A 118 -16.55 8.30 -13.34
N ILE A 119 -17.55 8.00 -12.53
CA ILE A 119 -17.55 8.39 -11.12
C ILE A 119 -16.40 7.67 -10.37
N MET A 120 -16.21 6.37 -10.59
CA MET A 120 -15.11 5.61 -9.97
C MET A 120 -13.75 6.17 -10.39
N SER A 121 -13.57 6.48 -11.68
CA SER A 121 -12.34 7.08 -12.20
C SER A 121 -12.05 8.45 -11.55
N THR A 122 -13.08 9.26 -11.37
CA THR A 122 -12.95 10.57 -10.71
C THR A 122 -12.58 10.41 -9.23
N LEU A 123 -13.21 9.47 -8.51
CA LEU A 123 -12.89 9.19 -7.11
C LEU A 123 -11.43 8.71 -6.94
N PHE A 124 -10.96 7.82 -7.82
CA PHE A 124 -9.55 7.40 -7.80
C PHE A 124 -8.60 8.58 -8.03
N LEU A 125 -8.91 9.47 -8.99
CA LEU A 125 -8.07 10.64 -9.23
C LEU A 125 -8.02 11.58 -8.02
N VAL A 126 -9.17 11.90 -7.43
CA VAL A 126 -9.25 12.73 -6.22
C VAL A 126 -8.44 12.09 -5.09
N PHE A 127 -8.61 10.79 -4.86
CA PHE A 127 -7.88 10.05 -3.84
C PHE A 127 -6.37 10.08 -4.05
N TYR A 128 -5.91 9.89 -5.29
CA TYR A 128 -4.47 9.88 -5.60
C TYR A 128 -3.85 11.27 -5.50
N LEU A 129 -4.50 12.29 -6.09
CA LEU A 129 -3.92 13.62 -6.21
C LEU A 129 -3.97 14.42 -4.91
N PHE A 130 -4.97 14.19 -4.06
CA PHE A 130 -5.18 15.02 -2.86
C PHE A 130 -4.89 14.30 -1.55
N ILE A 131 -4.77 12.96 -1.58
CA ILE A 131 -4.52 12.18 -0.36
C ILE A 131 -3.19 11.41 -0.49
N VAL A 132 -3.08 10.45 -1.41
CA VAL A 132 -1.98 9.48 -1.40
C VAL A 132 -0.64 10.10 -1.77
N ILE A 133 -0.57 10.78 -2.93
CA ILE A 133 0.68 11.37 -3.41
C ILE A 133 1.16 12.51 -2.50
N PRO A 134 0.30 13.46 -2.08
CA PRO A 134 0.71 14.50 -1.15
C PRO A 134 1.22 13.95 0.18
N THR A 135 0.57 12.93 0.73
CA THR A 135 1.01 12.29 1.99
C THR A 135 2.38 11.65 1.84
N ALA A 136 2.64 10.93 0.74
CA ALA A 136 3.95 10.32 0.48
C ALA A 136 5.06 11.37 0.35
N LEU A 137 4.80 12.47 -0.35
CA LEU A 137 5.75 13.60 -0.48
C LEU A 137 6.02 14.28 0.85
N TYR A 138 4.96 14.56 1.63
CA TYR A 138 5.06 15.24 2.90
C TYR A 138 5.82 14.41 3.95
N THR A 139 5.45 13.13 4.12
CA THR A 139 6.15 12.24 5.06
C THR A 139 7.61 12.01 4.65
N GLY A 140 7.87 11.92 3.33
CA GLY A 140 9.22 11.91 2.80
C GLY A 140 9.99 13.18 3.16
N ALA A 141 9.38 14.34 3.00
CA ALA A 141 10.02 15.63 3.33
C ALA A 141 10.32 15.75 4.83
N ILE A 142 9.47 15.25 5.73
CA ILE A 142 9.74 15.17 7.17
C ILE A 142 11.01 14.35 7.43
N ALA A 143 11.11 13.15 6.82
CA ALA A 143 12.27 12.28 7.01
C ALA A 143 13.56 12.94 6.54
N PHE A 144 13.57 13.52 5.34
CA PHE A 144 14.72 14.24 4.79
C PHE A 144 15.11 15.43 5.67
N ASN A 145 14.13 16.24 6.09
CA ASN A 145 14.37 17.39 6.94
C ASN A 145 15.02 16.99 8.27
N LYS A 146 14.53 15.94 8.93
CA LYS A 146 15.05 15.50 10.23
C LYS A 146 16.41 14.80 10.12
N ILE A 147 16.65 13.98 9.09
CA ILE A 147 17.90 13.24 8.95
C ILE A 147 19.05 14.16 8.47
N PHE A 148 18.78 15.06 7.52
CA PHE A 148 19.78 16.03 7.04
C PHE A 148 19.86 17.32 7.86
N ASN A 149 18.94 17.50 8.82
CA ASN A 149 18.82 18.72 9.64
C ASN A 149 18.76 19.99 8.78
N LEU A 150 17.89 19.99 7.76
CA LEU A 150 17.82 21.03 6.72
C LEU A 150 17.49 22.42 7.29
N GLU A 151 16.68 22.48 8.35
CA GLU A 151 16.36 23.72 9.05
C GLU A 151 17.63 24.43 9.53
N THR A 152 18.50 23.71 10.24
CA THR A 152 19.76 24.27 10.77
C THR A 152 20.81 24.45 9.67
N ALA A 153 20.90 23.48 8.74
CA ALA A 153 21.91 23.49 7.69
C ALA A 153 21.77 24.67 6.72
N PHE A 154 20.52 25.11 6.47
CA PHE A 154 20.22 26.18 5.51
C PHE A 154 19.57 27.41 6.15
N GLY A 155 19.39 27.44 7.48
CA GLY A 155 18.74 28.56 8.19
C GLY A 155 17.26 28.73 7.80
N LEU A 156 16.56 27.64 7.45
CA LEU A 156 15.18 27.67 6.98
C LEU A 156 14.20 27.50 8.13
N SER A 157 13.01 28.09 7.99
CA SER A 157 11.88 27.71 8.83
C SER A 157 11.41 26.29 8.49
N TYR A 158 10.76 25.60 9.43
CA TYR A 158 10.22 24.26 9.21
C TYR A 158 9.37 24.18 7.95
N GLY A 159 8.43 25.12 7.75
CA GLY A 159 7.56 25.15 6.57
C GLY A 159 8.30 25.35 5.26
N ALA A 160 9.36 26.18 5.24
CA ALA A 160 10.20 26.37 4.07
C ALA A 160 11.01 25.10 3.76
N ALA A 161 11.62 24.48 4.77
CA ALA A 161 12.38 23.24 4.61
C ALA A 161 11.51 22.11 4.04
N ILE A 162 10.30 21.92 4.57
CA ILE A 162 9.33 20.94 4.04
C ILE A 162 8.94 21.27 2.60
N THR A 163 8.59 22.53 2.30
CA THR A 163 8.13 22.92 0.96
C THR A 163 9.23 22.71 -0.10
N TYR A 164 10.44 23.15 0.16
CA TYR A 164 11.55 22.95 -0.79
C TYR A 164 11.89 21.47 -0.98
N THR A 165 11.83 20.68 0.09
CA THR A 165 12.09 19.24 0.00
C THR A 165 10.98 18.52 -0.80
N VAL A 166 9.70 18.86 -0.58
CA VAL A 166 8.57 18.34 -1.38
C VAL A 166 8.77 18.65 -2.86
N ILE A 167 9.13 19.90 -3.20
CA ILE A 167 9.36 20.28 -4.60
C ILE A 167 10.54 19.51 -5.19
N ALA A 168 11.66 19.40 -4.47
CA ALA A 168 12.83 18.68 -4.95
C ALA A 168 12.53 17.20 -5.23
N ILE A 169 11.91 16.50 -4.29
CA ILE A 169 11.52 15.09 -4.44
C ILE A 169 10.48 14.95 -5.56
N GLY A 170 9.47 15.81 -5.58
CA GLY A 170 8.39 15.77 -6.56
C GLY A 170 8.86 16.00 -7.99
N VAL A 171 9.80 16.92 -8.22
CA VAL A 171 10.39 17.16 -9.55
C VAL A 171 11.17 15.94 -10.02
N VAL A 172 12.03 15.36 -9.19
CA VAL A 172 12.78 14.15 -9.54
C VAL A 172 11.83 12.99 -9.85
N GLY A 173 10.80 12.78 -9.00
CA GLY A 173 9.79 11.75 -9.23
C GLY A 173 9.00 11.98 -10.52
N ALA A 174 8.57 13.21 -10.78
CA ALA A 174 7.83 13.55 -11.99
C ALA A 174 8.61 13.24 -13.26
N ILE A 175 9.89 13.63 -13.34
CA ILE A 175 10.76 13.31 -14.48
C ILE A 175 10.80 11.80 -14.70
N TYR A 176 10.99 11.04 -13.64
CA TYR A 176 11.09 9.58 -13.72
C TYR A 176 9.78 8.91 -14.18
N ALA A 177 8.65 9.32 -13.60
CA ALA A 177 7.33 8.77 -13.94
C ALA A 177 6.88 9.10 -15.37
N ILE A 178 7.10 10.35 -15.80
CA ILE A 178 6.63 10.84 -17.10
C ILE A 178 7.35 10.18 -18.28
N PHE A 179 8.65 9.92 -18.13
CA PHE A 179 9.47 9.39 -19.21
C PHE A 179 9.65 7.87 -19.17
N GLY A 180 9.41 7.20 -18.04
CA GLY A 180 9.73 5.78 -17.86
C GLY A 180 8.58 4.80 -18.14
N GLY A 181 7.32 5.21 -18.02
CA GLY A 181 6.16 4.31 -18.10
C GLY A 181 6.14 3.24 -17.00
N LEU A 182 5.17 2.30 -17.06
CA LEU A 182 4.96 1.28 -16.01
C LEU A 182 6.16 0.35 -15.84
N LYS A 183 6.84 -0.03 -16.92
CA LYS A 183 7.95 -1.00 -16.84
C LYS A 183 9.16 -0.43 -16.12
N ALA A 184 9.53 0.82 -16.39
CA ALA A 184 10.62 1.49 -15.70
C ALA A 184 10.33 1.65 -14.21
N VAL A 185 9.09 2.01 -13.86
CA VAL A 185 8.64 2.05 -12.46
C VAL A 185 8.78 0.68 -11.81
N ALA A 186 8.27 -0.40 -12.40
CA ALA A 186 8.31 -1.74 -11.82
C ALA A 186 9.73 -2.31 -11.69
N VAL A 187 10.64 -2.00 -12.63
CA VAL A 187 12.06 -2.40 -12.55
C VAL A 187 12.79 -1.64 -11.45
N SER A 188 12.62 -0.31 -11.38
CA SER A 188 13.23 0.47 -10.30
C SER A 188 12.67 0.07 -8.92
N ASP A 189 11.38 -0.21 -8.84
CA ASP A 189 10.74 -0.73 -7.62
C ASP A 189 11.41 -2.03 -7.16
N THR A 190 11.76 -2.93 -8.10
CA THR A 190 12.43 -4.19 -7.75
C THR A 190 13.79 -3.95 -7.10
N ILE A 191 14.57 -3.01 -7.62
CA ILE A 191 15.89 -2.68 -7.07
C ILE A 191 15.73 -1.95 -5.73
N ASN A 192 14.86 -0.96 -5.68
CA ASN A 192 14.58 -0.18 -4.48
C ASN A 192 13.97 -1.03 -3.36
N ALA A 193 13.17 -2.06 -3.68
CA ALA A 193 12.63 -2.99 -2.69
C ALA A 193 13.75 -3.72 -1.94
N VAL A 194 14.77 -4.22 -2.66
CA VAL A 194 15.93 -4.88 -2.04
C VAL A 194 16.69 -3.92 -1.14
N ILE A 195 16.95 -2.70 -1.63
CA ILE A 195 17.68 -1.66 -0.88
C ILE A 195 16.88 -1.26 0.37
N LEU A 196 15.57 -1.08 0.24
CA LEU A 196 14.70 -0.71 1.35
C LEU A 196 14.63 -1.80 2.42
N VAL A 197 14.50 -3.07 2.01
CA VAL A 197 14.48 -4.19 2.95
C VAL A 197 15.78 -4.25 3.75
N ILE A 198 16.93 -4.14 3.07
CA ILE A 198 18.24 -4.13 3.73
C ILE A 198 18.32 -2.93 4.68
N GLY A 199 18.03 -1.72 4.20
CA GLY A 199 18.08 -0.50 5.01
C GLY A 199 17.17 -0.54 6.23
N ALA A 200 15.94 -1.03 6.04
CA ALA A 200 14.95 -1.12 7.10
C ALA A 200 15.25 -2.21 8.14
N LEU A 201 15.94 -3.30 7.76
CA LEU A 201 16.41 -4.33 8.70
C LEU A 201 17.65 -3.90 9.48
N LEU A 202 18.49 -3.03 8.90
CA LEU A 202 19.65 -2.48 9.62
C LEU A 202 19.24 -1.63 10.81
N VAL A 203 18.11 -0.92 10.74
CA VAL A 203 17.64 -0.08 11.86
C VAL A 203 17.37 -0.88 13.13
N PRO A 204 16.49 -1.92 13.15
CA PRO A 204 16.29 -2.71 14.35
C PRO A 204 17.55 -3.47 14.78
N PHE A 205 18.40 -3.90 13.84
CA PHE A 205 19.68 -4.53 14.19
C PHE A 205 20.58 -3.60 15.00
N PHE A 206 20.86 -2.39 14.49
CA PHE A 206 21.69 -1.42 15.20
C PHE A 206 21.03 -0.87 16.46
N ALA A 207 19.69 -0.78 16.48
CA ALA A 207 18.96 -0.38 17.68
C ALA A 207 19.07 -1.42 18.81
N LEU A 208 19.02 -2.72 18.50
CA LEU A 208 19.26 -3.78 19.47
C LEU A 208 20.71 -3.77 19.96
N MET A 209 21.69 -3.60 19.06
CA MET A 209 23.09 -3.44 19.44
C MET A 209 23.31 -2.22 20.36
N TYR A 210 22.65 -1.11 20.07
CA TYR A 210 22.70 0.11 20.88
C TYR A 210 22.08 -0.10 22.27
N LEU A 211 20.92 -0.76 22.34
CA LEU A 211 20.20 -1.03 23.59
C LEU A 211 20.94 -2.02 24.49
N GLY A 212 21.68 -2.95 23.91
CA GLY A 212 22.46 -3.97 24.62
C GLY A 212 23.94 -3.64 24.77
N ASP A 213 24.32 -2.34 24.72
CA ASP A 213 25.72 -1.88 24.90
C ASP A 213 26.74 -2.65 24.02
N GLY A 214 26.35 -2.93 22.76
CA GLY A 214 27.17 -3.67 21.80
C GLY A 214 26.82 -5.15 21.69
N SER A 215 25.86 -5.66 22.45
CA SER A 215 25.39 -7.05 22.40
C SER A 215 23.97 -7.13 21.84
N PHE A 216 23.81 -7.81 20.69
CA PHE A 216 22.48 -8.04 20.10
C PHE A 216 21.58 -8.87 21.02
N SER A 217 22.13 -9.89 21.69
CA SER A 217 21.39 -10.76 22.59
C SER A 217 20.87 -10.01 23.83
N GLU A 218 21.67 -9.13 24.42
CA GLU A 218 21.25 -8.32 25.57
C GLU A 218 20.17 -7.29 25.16
N GLY A 219 20.30 -6.65 23.99
CA GLY A 219 19.26 -5.78 23.46
C GLY A 219 17.95 -6.52 23.22
N LEU A 220 18.02 -7.74 22.66
CA LEU A 220 16.84 -8.58 22.47
C LEU A 220 16.24 -9.01 23.81
N HIS A 221 17.06 -9.41 24.78
CA HIS A 221 16.63 -9.76 26.13
C HIS A 221 15.89 -8.59 26.79
N THR A 222 16.41 -7.37 26.69
CA THR A 222 15.79 -6.17 27.24
C THR A 222 14.38 -5.98 26.72
N ILE A 223 14.16 -5.98 25.39
CA ILE A 223 12.82 -5.76 24.83
C ILE A 223 11.85 -6.91 25.02
N THR A 224 12.35 -8.11 25.32
CA THR A 224 11.51 -9.29 25.60
C THR A 224 11.18 -9.47 27.08
N THR A 225 11.83 -8.73 27.98
CA THR A 225 11.61 -8.79 29.43
C THR A 225 11.06 -7.51 30.03
N THR A 226 11.17 -6.36 29.30
CA THR A 226 10.66 -5.07 29.75
C THR A 226 9.56 -4.58 28.80
N HIS A 227 8.50 -4.02 29.34
CA HIS A 227 7.35 -3.51 28.57
C HIS A 227 6.77 -4.54 27.60
N ILE A 228 6.65 -5.80 28.07
CA ILE A 228 6.17 -6.92 27.26
C ILE A 228 4.76 -6.72 26.72
N GLU A 229 3.94 -5.91 27.38
CA GLU A 229 2.61 -5.52 26.92
C GLU A 229 2.62 -4.80 25.56
N LYS A 230 3.73 -4.17 25.18
CA LYS A 230 3.88 -3.51 23.88
C LYS A 230 3.97 -4.48 22.69
N TRP A 231 4.30 -5.74 22.94
CA TRP A 231 4.26 -6.79 21.92
C TRP A 231 2.84 -7.20 21.52
N ASN A 232 1.82 -6.75 22.28
CA ASN A 232 0.46 -7.20 22.06
C ASN A 232 -0.10 -6.71 20.72
N ALA A 233 -0.35 -7.66 19.81
CA ALA A 233 -1.02 -7.43 18.53
C ALA A 233 -2.55 -7.41 18.64
N ILE A 234 -3.08 -7.83 19.79
CA ILE A 234 -4.52 -7.84 20.06
C ILE A 234 -4.88 -6.52 20.72
N GLY A 235 -5.40 -5.58 19.95
CA GLY A 235 -5.76 -4.26 20.46
C GLY A 235 -6.93 -4.29 21.42
N SER A 236 -6.80 -3.58 22.55
CA SER A 236 -7.89 -3.31 23.48
C SER A 236 -8.87 -2.27 22.91
N GLU A 237 -9.98 -2.03 23.59
CA GLU A 237 -10.98 -1.02 23.19
C GLU A 237 -10.42 0.42 23.19
N THR A 238 -9.40 0.66 24.01
CA THR A 238 -8.76 1.97 24.17
C THR A 238 -7.58 2.19 23.23
N ASP A 239 -7.10 1.15 22.57
CA ASP A 239 -6.00 1.24 21.61
C ASP A 239 -6.43 1.96 20.32
N ALA A 240 -5.45 2.49 19.59
CA ALA A 240 -5.69 3.13 18.30
C ALA A 240 -6.33 2.16 17.28
N THR A 241 -6.12 0.87 17.46
CA THR A 241 -6.64 -0.20 16.60
C THR A 241 -7.23 -1.32 17.45
N PRO A 242 -8.49 -1.19 17.91
CA PRO A 242 -9.19 -2.26 18.63
C PRO A 242 -9.32 -3.53 17.79
N TRP A 243 -9.11 -4.72 18.36
CA TRP A 243 -9.11 -5.97 17.63
C TRP A 243 -10.35 -6.25 16.78
N PRO A 244 -11.60 -5.89 17.20
CA PRO A 244 -12.77 -6.16 16.37
C PRO A 244 -12.77 -5.36 15.05
N THR A 245 -11.98 -4.28 14.98
CA THR A 245 -11.86 -3.47 13.76
C THR A 245 -11.20 -4.24 12.61
N ILE A 246 -10.43 -5.30 12.91
CA ILE A 246 -9.83 -6.19 11.90
C ILE A 246 -10.92 -6.84 11.05
N PHE A 247 -12.01 -7.29 11.67
CA PHE A 247 -13.11 -7.99 11.01
C PHE A 247 -14.17 -7.05 10.41
N THR A 248 -14.03 -5.75 10.62
CA THR A 248 -14.96 -4.72 10.14
C THR A 248 -14.26 -3.81 9.13
N GLY A 249 -14.04 -2.55 9.47
CA GLY A 249 -13.53 -1.54 8.54
C GLY A 249 -12.12 -1.81 8.00
N ILE A 250 -11.21 -2.36 8.81
CA ILE A 250 -9.82 -2.63 8.36
C ILE A 250 -9.81 -3.66 7.23
N MET A 251 -10.54 -4.77 7.36
CA MET A 251 -10.59 -5.79 6.31
C MET A 251 -11.18 -5.21 5.02
N VAL A 252 -12.19 -4.36 5.10
CA VAL A 252 -12.78 -3.67 3.94
C VAL A 252 -11.73 -2.79 3.25
N VAL A 253 -10.95 -2.01 4.02
CA VAL A 253 -9.86 -1.19 3.48
C VAL A 253 -8.77 -2.04 2.82
N HIS A 254 -8.44 -3.19 3.39
CA HIS A 254 -7.49 -4.12 2.78
C HIS A 254 -8.01 -4.70 1.47
N PHE A 255 -9.28 -5.09 1.39
CA PHE A 255 -9.89 -5.51 0.13
C PHE A 255 -9.84 -4.39 -0.91
N PHE A 256 -10.18 -3.13 -0.54
CA PHE A 256 -10.01 -2.01 -1.46
C PHE A 256 -8.58 -1.93 -2.00
N TYR A 257 -7.61 -1.83 -1.10
CA TYR A 257 -6.23 -1.52 -1.48
C TYR A 257 -5.61 -2.60 -2.38
N TRP A 258 -5.86 -3.88 -2.08
CA TRP A 258 -5.19 -4.97 -2.75
C TRP A 258 -5.96 -5.54 -3.94
N THR A 259 -7.29 -5.37 -4.01
CA THR A 259 -8.09 -5.98 -5.09
C THR A 259 -8.66 -4.99 -6.09
N THR A 260 -8.84 -3.73 -5.70
CA THR A 260 -9.52 -2.71 -6.53
C THR A 260 -8.69 -1.44 -6.74
N ASN A 261 -7.64 -1.20 -5.98
CA ASN A 261 -6.80 -0.02 -6.17
C ASN A 261 -5.99 -0.15 -7.47
N GLN A 262 -6.24 0.74 -8.42
CA GLN A 262 -5.59 0.73 -9.73
C GLN A 262 -4.07 0.70 -9.62
N ALA A 263 -3.47 1.50 -8.72
CA ALA A 263 -2.01 1.57 -8.59
C ALA A 263 -1.37 0.22 -8.22
N ILE A 264 -2.06 -0.62 -7.46
CA ILE A 264 -1.60 -1.97 -7.11
C ILE A 264 -1.95 -2.98 -8.21
N VAL A 265 -3.22 -3.02 -8.63
CA VAL A 265 -3.73 -4.00 -9.59
C VAL A 265 -3.09 -3.86 -10.95
N GLN A 266 -2.72 -2.65 -11.37
CA GLN A 266 -2.11 -2.38 -12.68
C GLN A 266 -0.82 -3.19 -12.92
N ARG A 267 -0.03 -3.49 -11.87
CA ARG A 267 1.15 -4.36 -11.97
C ARG A 267 0.76 -5.79 -12.34
N CYS A 268 -0.32 -6.27 -11.74
CA CYS A 268 -0.84 -7.60 -12.03
C CYS A 268 -1.44 -7.68 -13.44
N LEU A 269 -2.05 -6.59 -13.93
CA LEU A 269 -2.56 -6.50 -15.30
C LEU A 269 -1.43 -6.48 -16.34
N GLY A 270 -0.22 -6.06 -15.95
CA GLY A 270 1.01 -6.12 -16.74
C GLY A 270 1.70 -7.48 -16.74
N ALA A 271 1.15 -8.51 -16.08
CA ALA A 271 1.73 -9.85 -16.03
C ALA A 271 1.80 -10.49 -17.43
N LYS A 272 2.89 -11.25 -17.69
CA LYS A 272 3.05 -11.96 -18.94
C LYS A 272 2.09 -13.15 -19.08
N ASP A 273 1.75 -13.79 -17.98
CA ASP A 273 0.83 -14.91 -17.85
C ASP A 273 0.19 -14.93 -16.44
N LEU A 274 -0.87 -15.72 -16.26
CA LEU A 274 -1.57 -15.84 -14.99
C LEU A 274 -0.67 -16.36 -13.87
N GLN A 275 0.19 -17.35 -14.17
CA GLN A 275 1.11 -17.92 -13.19
C GLN A 275 2.07 -16.86 -12.63
N SER A 276 2.61 -16.00 -13.49
CA SER A 276 3.51 -14.90 -13.07
C SER A 276 2.80 -13.90 -12.18
N GLY A 277 1.58 -13.53 -12.52
CA GLY A 277 0.75 -12.67 -11.68
C GLY A 277 0.47 -13.29 -10.31
N GLN A 278 0.04 -14.55 -10.26
CA GLN A 278 -0.23 -15.29 -9.03
C GLN A 278 1.01 -15.42 -8.15
N LYS A 279 2.15 -15.80 -8.73
CA LYS A 279 3.44 -15.87 -8.01
C LYS A 279 3.81 -14.52 -7.41
N GLY A 280 3.70 -13.44 -8.20
CA GLY A 280 4.01 -12.09 -7.73
C GLY A 280 3.16 -11.66 -6.55
N ILE A 281 1.86 -11.88 -6.62
CA ILE A 281 0.92 -11.55 -5.53
C ILE A 281 1.28 -12.33 -4.26
N LEU A 282 1.57 -13.63 -4.35
CA LEU A 282 1.89 -14.44 -3.17
C LEU A 282 3.29 -14.16 -2.61
N ILE A 283 4.25 -13.75 -3.45
CA ILE A 283 5.54 -13.20 -2.99
C ILE A 283 5.31 -11.91 -2.18
N ALA A 284 4.46 -11.02 -2.67
CA ALA A 284 4.10 -9.82 -1.92
C ALA A 284 3.42 -10.17 -0.58
N ALA A 285 2.48 -11.13 -0.57
CA ALA A 285 1.81 -11.58 0.65
C ALA A 285 2.78 -12.15 1.68
N LEU A 286 3.74 -12.96 1.24
CA LEU A 286 4.79 -13.52 2.12
C LEU A 286 5.64 -12.41 2.74
N PHE A 287 6.05 -11.42 1.93
CA PHE A 287 6.85 -10.30 2.44
C PHE A 287 6.05 -9.48 3.47
N LEU A 288 4.76 -9.26 3.24
CA LEU A 288 3.92 -8.47 4.15
C LEU A 288 3.73 -9.13 5.53
N LEU A 289 3.88 -10.45 5.64
CA LEU A 289 3.95 -11.13 6.95
C LEU A 289 5.20 -10.76 7.76
N THR A 290 6.28 -10.32 7.10
CA THR A 290 7.52 -9.93 7.79
C THR A 290 7.55 -8.44 8.17
N LEU A 291 6.57 -7.65 7.75
CA LEU A 291 6.52 -6.20 7.99
C LEU A 291 6.62 -5.79 9.46
N PRO A 292 6.10 -6.53 10.45
CA PRO A 292 6.26 -6.15 11.85
C PRO A 292 7.71 -5.97 12.28
N ILE A 293 8.65 -6.69 11.70
CA ILE A 293 10.10 -6.54 11.98
C ILE A 293 10.62 -5.19 11.48
N ILE A 294 10.07 -4.69 10.37
CA ILE A 294 10.51 -3.46 9.70
C ILE A 294 9.74 -2.25 10.18
N LEU A 295 8.43 -2.41 10.45
CA LEU A 295 7.54 -1.30 10.75
C LEU A 295 7.24 -1.13 12.24
N ASN A 296 7.07 -2.22 12.99
CA ASN A 296 6.61 -2.16 14.37
C ASN A 296 7.76 -2.26 15.37
N LEU A 297 8.70 -3.18 15.15
CA LEU A 297 9.83 -3.39 16.04
C LEU A 297 10.69 -2.13 16.23
N PRO A 298 11.02 -1.33 15.20
CA PRO A 298 11.72 -0.07 15.42
C PRO A 298 10.93 0.94 16.26
N GLY A 299 9.59 0.92 16.21
CA GLY A 299 8.74 1.74 17.08
C GLY A 299 8.91 1.36 18.55
N LEU A 300 8.89 0.06 18.86
CA LEU A 300 9.17 -0.46 20.21
C LEU A 300 10.60 -0.09 20.67
N LEU A 301 11.59 -0.26 19.80
CA LEU A 301 12.97 0.12 20.06
C LEU A 301 13.13 1.63 20.26
N SER A 302 12.37 2.45 19.52
CA SER A 302 12.33 3.90 19.74
C SER A 302 11.87 4.24 21.15
N PHE A 303 10.85 3.54 21.64
CA PHE A 303 10.36 3.74 23.01
C PHE A 303 11.46 3.43 24.06
N HIS A 304 12.16 2.31 23.94
CA HIS A 304 13.23 1.93 24.87
C HIS A 304 14.44 2.87 24.81
N ILE A 305 14.79 3.38 23.62
CA ILE A 305 16.02 4.18 23.40
C ILE A 305 15.79 5.67 23.61
N LEU A 306 14.65 6.21 23.20
CA LEU A 306 14.34 7.65 23.25
C LEU A 306 13.52 8.01 24.50
N GLY A 307 12.89 7.03 25.16
CA GLY A 307 11.93 7.27 26.24
C GLY A 307 10.60 7.83 25.74
N GLU A 308 9.75 8.25 26.66
CA GLU A 308 8.47 8.91 26.37
C GLU A 308 8.67 10.38 26.00
N GLY A 309 7.68 10.97 25.31
CA GLY A 309 7.62 12.42 25.10
C GLY A 309 8.13 12.94 23.76
N VAL A 310 8.46 12.07 22.80
CA VAL A 310 8.79 12.52 21.43
C VAL A 310 7.56 13.19 20.81
N ASN A 311 7.71 14.46 20.41
CA ASN A 311 6.66 15.27 19.80
C ASN A 311 7.19 16.06 18.58
N PRO A 312 6.57 15.94 17.38
CA PRO A 312 5.50 14.99 17.06
C PRO A 312 5.96 13.53 17.10
N ILE A 313 5.03 12.61 17.36
CA ILE A 313 5.36 11.17 17.43
C ILE A 313 5.96 10.63 16.12
N ASP A 314 5.62 11.22 14.99
CA ASP A 314 6.15 10.89 13.66
C ASP A 314 7.68 11.14 13.57
N ALA A 315 8.27 11.90 14.48
CA ALA A 315 9.72 12.10 14.57
C ALA A 315 10.46 10.91 15.22
N SER A 316 9.77 9.99 15.90
CA SER A 316 10.39 8.90 16.66
C SER A 316 11.31 8.02 15.80
N TYR A 317 10.85 7.61 14.63
CA TYR A 317 11.64 6.76 13.73
C TYR A 317 12.86 7.48 13.12
N PRO A 318 12.75 8.68 12.53
CA PRO A 318 13.93 9.44 12.10
C PRO A 318 14.95 9.72 13.21
N LEU A 319 14.48 10.00 14.43
CA LEU A 319 15.37 10.21 15.59
C LEU A 319 16.10 8.92 15.99
N LEU A 320 15.40 7.78 15.99
CA LEU A 320 16.02 6.48 16.20
C LEU A 320 17.12 6.23 15.16
N VAL A 321 16.81 6.40 13.87
CA VAL A 321 17.76 6.24 12.75
C VAL A 321 19.03 7.08 12.98
N ASN A 322 18.86 8.36 13.31
CA ASN A 322 19.99 9.25 13.58
C ASN A 322 20.83 8.82 14.79
N LYS A 323 20.19 8.24 15.80
CA LYS A 323 20.87 7.84 17.04
C LYS A 323 21.63 6.53 16.91
N VAL A 324 21.11 5.57 16.14
CA VAL A 324 21.65 4.19 16.12
C VAL A 324 22.47 3.87 14.88
N LEU A 325 22.19 4.48 13.72
CA LEU A 325 22.93 4.18 12.50
C LEU A 325 24.23 4.97 12.39
N PRO A 326 25.36 4.32 12.00
CA PRO A 326 26.57 5.00 11.59
C PRO A 326 26.30 6.00 10.45
N THR A 327 27.03 7.12 10.42
CA THR A 327 26.79 8.24 9.48
C THR A 327 26.77 7.82 8.00
N TRP A 328 27.61 6.85 7.61
CA TRP A 328 27.63 6.36 6.24
C TRP A 328 26.41 5.50 5.88
N LEU A 329 25.82 4.77 6.85
CA LEU A 329 24.59 4.01 6.68
C LEU A 329 23.35 4.91 6.67
N GLN A 330 23.39 6.07 7.32
CA GLN A 330 22.28 7.04 7.25
C GLN A 330 21.98 7.45 5.81
N GLY A 331 23.02 7.71 5.01
CA GLY A 331 22.85 8.05 3.59
C GLY A 331 22.30 6.91 2.74
N PHE A 332 22.72 5.66 3.02
CA PHE A 332 22.13 4.48 2.41
C PHE A 332 20.64 4.34 2.78
N PHE A 333 20.30 4.53 4.05
CA PHE A 333 18.93 4.47 4.53
C PHE A 333 18.05 5.56 3.90
N ILE A 334 18.57 6.80 3.77
CA ILE A 334 17.86 7.90 3.09
C ILE A 334 17.62 7.55 1.61
N ALA A 335 18.59 6.93 0.94
CA ALA A 335 18.42 6.50 -0.44
C ALA A 335 17.32 5.42 -0.55
N ALA A 336 17.25 4.50 0.42
CA ALA A 336 16.17 3.52 0.52
C ALA A 336 14.79 4.18 0.69
N LEU A 337 14.68 5.15 1.60
CA LEU A 337 13.46 5.96 1.78
C LEU A 337 13.08 6.73 0.52
N PHE A 338 14.06 7.36 -0.14
CA PHE A 338 13.84 8.08 -1.38
C PHE A 338 13.27 7.17 -2.47
N GLY A 339 13.82 5.95 -2.59
CA GLY A 339 13.29 4.92 -3.47
C GLY A 339 11.82 4.57 -3.16
N ALA A 340 11.44 4.47 -1.89
CA ALA A 340 10.07 4.23 -1.48
C ALA A 340 9.12 5.40 -1.82
N ILE A 341 9.57 6.64 -1.61
CA ILE A 341 8.80 7.83 -1.99
C ILE A 341 8.58 7.86 -3.50
N LEU A 342 9.66 7.68 -4.27
CA LEU A 342 9.58 7.68 -5.73
C LEU A 342 8.68 6.56 -6.24
N SER A 343 8.75 5.37 -5.67
CA SER A 343 7.89 4.24 -6.03
C SER A 343 6.41 4.59 -5.85
N THR A 344 6.03 5.09 -4.67
CA THR A 344 4.66 5.49 -4.39
C THR A 344 4.22 6.62 -5.33
N PHE A 345 5.00 7.69 -5.42
CA PHE A 345 4.72 8.83 -6.28
C PHE A 345 4.52 8.40 -7.74
N ASN A 346 5.48 7.68 -8.31
CA ASN A 346 5.47 7.25 -9.71
C ASN A 346 4.31 6.31 -10.01
N SER A 347 4.04 5.38 -9.09
CA SER A 347 2.99 4.38 -9.21
C SER A 347 1.60 5.00 -9.25
N PHE A 348 1.32 5.90 -8.32
CA PHE A 348 0.02 6.57 -8.26
C PHE A 348 -0.13 7.62 -9.37
N LEU A 349 0.94 8.32 -9.74
CA LEU A 349 0.92 9.28 -10.84
C LEU A 349 0.69 8.57 -12.19
N ASN A 350 1.39 7.47 -12.47
CA ASN A 350 1.18 6.68 -13.68
C ASN A 350 -0.23 6.08 -13.74
N SER A 351 -0.76 5.61 -12.61
CA SER A 351 -2.12 5.10 -12.53
C SER A 351 -3.17 6.18 -12.71
N ALA A 352 -2.96 7.37 -12.14
CA ALA A 352 -3.82 8.53 -12.35
C ALA A 352 -3.86 8.93 -13.83
N ALA A 353 -2.70 9.00 -14.49
CA ALA A 353 -2.61 9.27 -15.91
C ALA A 353 -3.31 8.21 -16.77
N THR A 354 -3.16 6.92 -16.40
CA THR A 354 -3.83 5.80 -17.07
C THR A 354 -5.35 5.94 -16.97
N ILE A 355 -5.88 6.14 -15.76
CA ILE A 355 -7.32 6.34 -15.51
C ILE A 355 -7.81 7.55 -16.30
N TYR A 356 -7.11 8.67 -16.23
CA TYR A 356 -7.52 9.87 -16.95
C TYR A 356 -7.59 9.64 -18.46
N CYS A 357 -6.53 9.07 -19.05
CA CYS A 357 -6.41 8.87 -20.49
C CYS A 357 -7.36 7.79 -21.04
N LYS A 358 -7.57 6.70 -20.29
CA LYS A 358 -8.37 5.56 -20.74
C LYS A 358 -9.85 5.67 -20.37
N ASP A 359 -10.15 6.31 -19.24
CA ASP A 359 -11.52 6.34 -18.72
C ASP A 359 -12.21 7.70 -18.90
N LEU A 360 -11.55 8.81 -18.51
CA LEU A 360 -12.18 10.14 -18.52
C LEU A 360 -12.04 10.87 -19.85
N LEU A 361 -10.86 10.86 -20.46
CA LEU A 361 -10.57 11.60 -21.69
C LEU A 361 -11.53 11.26 -22.85
N PRO A 362 -11.90 9.97 -23.09
CA PRO A 362 -12.88 9.63 -24.12
C PRO A 362 -14.29 10.18 -23.87
N SER A 363 -14.60 10.55 -22.62
CA SER A 363 -15.89 11.14 -22.26
C SER A 363 -15.89 12.67 -22.36
N ILE A 364 -14.72 13.30 -22.16
CA ILE A 364 -14.54 14.75 -22.27
C ILE A 364 -14.34 15.17 -23.73
N SER A 365 -13.66 14.35 -24.51
CA SER A 365 -13.31 14.64 -25.90
C SER A 365 -13.58 13.45 -26.80
N LYS A 366 -14.49 13.64 -27.79
CA LYS A 366 -14.81 12.61 -28.78
C LYS A 366 -13.74 12.43 -29.86
N LYS A 367 -12.63 13.20 -29.80
CA LYS A 367 -11.53 13.09 -30.77
C LYS A 367 -10.86 11.71 -30.62
N VAL A 368 -10.85 10.94 -31.70
CA VAL A 368 -10.02 9.73 -31.79
C VAL A 368 -8.56 10.17 -31.88
N ARG A 369 -7.72 9.67 -31.00
CA ARG A 369 -6.28 9.99 -30.92
C ARG A 369 -5.46 8.80 -31.37
N SER A 370 -4.34 9.07 -32.04
CA SER A 370 -3.33 8.04 -32.28
C SER A 370 -2.69 7.60 -30.94
N GLU A 371 -2.01 6.47 -30.93
CA GLU A 371 -1.27 5.96 -29.76
C GLU A 371 -0.24 7.02 -29.28
N GLU A 372 0.50 7.61 -30.20
CA GLU A 372 1.50 8.66 -29.90
C GLU A 372 0.87 9.92 -29.31
N GLU A 373 -0.26 10.40 -29.88
CA GLU A 373 -1.02 11.52 -29.34
C GLU A 373 -1.50 11.23 -27.91
N LEU A 374 -1.98 10.01 -27.66
CA LEU A 374 -2.46 9.60 -26.35
C LEU A 374 -1.34 9.60 -25.30
N ILE A 375 -0.17 9.10 -25.66
CA ILE A 375 1.00 9.06 -24.75
C ILE A 375 1.53 10.48 -24.51
N SER A 376 1.60 11.32 -25.55
CA SER A 376 1.95 12.74 -25.38
C SER A 376 0.99 13.45 -24.42
N TYR A 377 -0.30 13.15 -24.54
CA TYR A 377 -1.32 13.68 -23.66
C TYR A 377 -1.17 13.16 -22.22
N ALA A 378 -0.88 11.87 -22.05
CA ALA A 378 -0.59 11.28 -20.74
C ALA A 378 0.58 11.97 -20.04
N LYS A 379 1.67 12.25 -20.75
CA LYS A 379 2.83 12.99 -20.21
C LYS A 379 2.46 14.40 -19.76
N LYS A 380 1.69 15.15 -20.55
CA LYS A 380 1.20 16.50 -20.18
C LYS A 380 0.32 16.47 -18.93
N VAL A 381 -0.63 15.53 -18.88
CA VAL A 381 -1.54 15.37 -17.74
C VAL A 381 -0.77 14.96 -16.49
N SER A 382 0.18 14.02 -16.60
CA SER A 382 1.05 13.64 -15.48
C SER A 382 1.85 14.82 -14.93
N THR A 383 2.34 15.72 -15.81
CA THR A 383 3.05 16.93 -15.38
C THR A 383 2.14 17.85 -14.56
N ILE A 384 0.91 18.10 -15.04
CA ILE A 384 -0.07 18.93 -14.31
C ILE A 384 -0.41 18.29 -12.97
N MET A 385 -0.67 16.98 -12.95
CA MET A 385 -1.00 16.23 -11.74
C MET A 385 0.15 16.27 -10.71
N ALA A 386 1.41 16.13 -11.17
CA ALA A 386 2.57 16.24 -10.31
C ALA A 386 2.68 17.63 -9.67
N ILE A 387 2.48 18.70 -10.43
CA ILE A 387 2.48 20.07 -9.91
C ILE A 387 1.38 20.25 -8.85
N VAL A 388 0.15 19.79 -9.14
CA VAL A 388 -0.97 19.87 -8.19
C VAL A 388 -0.60 19.17 -6.88
N THR A 389 -0.06 17.96 -6.93
CA THR A 389 0.30 17.21 -5.71
C THR A 389 1.43 17.87 -4.91
N MET A 390 2.43 18.48 -5.58
CA MET A 390 3.49 19.24 -4.93
C MET A 390 2.98 20.51 -4.23
N ILE A 391 1.93 21.15 -4.76
CA ILE A 391 1.29 22.30 -4.11
C ILE A 391 0.50 21.86 -2.87
N PHE A 392 -0.21 20.73 -2.93
CA PHE A 392 -1.04 20.25 -1.83
C PHE A 392 -0.25 19.59 -0.71
N ALA A 393 0.90 18.95 -0.99
CA ALA A 393 1.67 18.22 0.02
C ALA A 393 2.11 19.07 1.23
N PRO A 394 2.64 20.30 1.08
CA PRO A 394 3.01 21.13 2.22
C PRO A 394 1.83 21.53 3.11
N LEU A 395 0.60 21.55 2.59
CA LEU A 395 -0.59 21.91 3.37
C LEU A 395 -0.89 20.90 4.48
N LEU A 396 -0.37 19.68 4.37
CA LEU A 396 -0.53 18.63 5.39
C LEU A 396 0.19 18.97 6.71
N MET A 397 1.13 19.93 6.71
CA MET A 397 1.80 20.38 7.93
C MET A 397 0.86 21.04 8.95
N PHE A 398 -0.31 21.52 8.52
CA PHE A 398 -1.31 22.13 9.39
C PHE A 398 -2.24 21.12 10.08
N GLY A 399 -2.08 19.81 9.80
CA GLY A 399 -2.80 18.75 10.50
C GLY A 399 -2.31 18.57 11.94
N THR A 400 -3.23 18.36 12.89
CA THR A 400 -2.94 18.26 14.33
C THR A 400 -2.73 16.84 14.84
N ASP A 401 -3.25 15.84 14.12
CA ASP A 401 -3.13 14.42 14.48
C ASP A 401 -2.01 13.76 13.66
N GLY A 402 -1.53 12.58 14.08
CA GLY A 402 -0.55 11.82 13.31
C GLY A 402 -1.02 11.56 11.88
N ILE A 403 -0.12 11.81 10.91
CA ILE A 403 -0.45 11.82 9.47
C ILE A 403 -1.08 10.50 9.00
N PHE A 404 -0.66 9.37 9.59
CA PHE A 404 -1.20 8.05 9.23
C PHE A 404 -2.70 7.94 9.46
N LEU A 405 -3.17 8.29 10.67
CA LEU A 405 -4.60 8.18 11.01
C LEU A 405 -5.46 9.19 10.26
N ILE A 406 -4.96 10.40 10.05
CA ILE A 406 -5.64 11.42 9.24
C ILE A 406 -5.86 10.90 7.82
N THR A 407 -4.82 10.36 7.18
CA THR A 407 -4.91 9.81 5.83
C THR A 407 -5.92 8.67 5.75
N LYS A 408 -5.93 7.76 6.73
CA LYS A 408 -6.90 6.65 6.77
C LYS A 408 -8.34 7.14 6.95
N ARG A 409 -8.54 8.18 7.74
CA ARG A 409 -9.86 8.81 7.93
C ARG A 409 -10.39 9.43 6.63
N PHE A 410 -9.56 10.16 5.90
CA PHE A 410 -9.95 10.71 4.59
C PHE A 410 -10.15 9.61 3.52
N ALA A 411 -9.34 8.57 3.56
CA ALA A 411 -9.48 7.44 2.63
C ALA A 411 -10.83 6.72 2.75
N GLY A 412 -11.51 6.80 3.90
CA GLY A 412 -12.84 6.22 4.11
C GLY A 412 -13.91 6.71 3.14
N PHE A 413 -13.83 7.94 2.65
CA PHE A 413 -14.75 8.47 1.63
C PHE A 413 -14.71 7.70 0.31
N VAL A 414 -13.58 7.10 -0.02
CA VAL A 414 -13.31 6.50 -1.33
C VAL A 414 -13.23 4.97 -1.21
N ASN A 415 -12.50 4.48 -0.23
CA ASN A 415 -12.19 3.06 -0.12
C ASN A 415 -13.45 2.20 0.11
N ILE A 416 -14.30 2.64 1.02
CA ILE A 416 -15.44 1.85 1.48
C ILE A 416 -16.50 1.68 0.39
N PRO A 417 -17.03 2.76 -0.22
CA PRO A 417 -18.07 2.60 -1.23
C PRO A 417 -17.54 1.89 -2.49
N ILE A 418 -16.27 2.05 -2.86
CA ILE A 418 -15.69 1.34 -4.00
C ILE A 418 -15.71 -0.18 -3.74
N VAL A 419 -15.33 -0.64 -2.55
CA VAL A 419 -15.36 -2.06 -2.21
C VAL A 419 -16.79 -2.59 -2.11
N ALA A 420 -17.72 -1.80 -1.59
CA ALA A 420 -19.14 -2.18 -1.54
C ALA A 420 -19.71 -2.36 -2.96
N LEU A 421 -19.46 -1.41 -3.87
CA LEU A 421 -19.85 -1.54 -5.27
C LEU A 421 -19.18 -2.76 -5.93
N PHE A 422 -17.89 -2.95 -5.63
CA PHE A 422 -17.14 -4.06 -6.16
C PHE A 422 -17.71 -5.43 -5.68
N ALA A 423 -17.97 -5.56 -4.38
CA ALA A 423 -18.55 -6.77 -3.80
C ALA A 423 -19.93 -7.08 -4.40
N VAL A 424 -20.83 -6.09 -4.46
CA VAL A 424 -22.14 -6.26 -5.10
C VAL A 424 -21.99 -6.56 -6.59
N GLY A 425 -21.07 -5.87 -7.28
CA GLY A 425 -20.80 -6.12 -8.70
C GLY A 425 -20.32 -7.54 -8.98
N MET A 426 -19.58 -8.14 -8.07
CA MET A 426 -19.04 -9.50 -8.20
C MET A 426 -20.10 -10.58 -7.92
N PHE A 427 -20.89 -10.40 -6.88
CA PHE A 427 -21.76 -11.47 -6.37
C PHE A 427 -23.24 -11.33 -6.76
N ASN A 428 -23.69 -10.12 -7.12
CA ASN A 428 -25.06 -9.88 -7.56
C ASN A 428 -25.10 -9.46 -9.02
N LYS A 429 -25.91 -10.12 -9.86
CA LYS A 429 -25.98 -9.90 -11.32
C LYS A 429 -27.07 -8.92 -11.75
N THR A 430 -27.98 -8.52 -10.87
CA THR A 430 -29.19 -7.76 -11.22
C THR A 430 -29.21 -6.31 -10.73
N VAL A 431 -28.36 -5.93 -9.79
CA VAL A 431 -28.27 -4.55 -9.30
C VAL A 431 -27.78 -3.62 -10.43
N SER A 432 -28.51 -2.53 -10.64
CA SER A 432 -28.20 -1.54 -11.68
C SER A 432 -27.13 -0.53 -11.25
N GLY A 433 -26.48 0.12 -12.22
CA GLY A 433 -25.55 1.22 -11.96
C GLY A 433 -26.21 2.42 -11.26
N LYS A 434 -27.53 2.65 -11.49
CA LYS A 434 -28.27 3.70 -10.79
C LYS A 434 -28.36 3.44 -9.29
N ALA A 435 -28.64 2.19 -8.87
CA ALA A 435 -28.65 1.79 -7.47
C ALA A 435 -27.24 1.95 -6.83
N ALA A 436 -26.20 1.54 -7.54
CA ALA A 436 -24.82 1.69 -7.11
C ALA A 436 -24.42 3.16 -6.88
N ARG A 437 -24.78 4.07 -7.79
CA ARG A 437 -24.48 5.50 -7.65
C ARG A 437 -25.23 6.17 -6.50
N ILE A 438 -26.50 5.78 -6.25
CA ILE A 438 -27.27 6.29 -5.12
C ILE A 438 -26.60 5.84 -3.80
N ALA A 439 -26.20 4.59 -3.68
CA ALA A 439 -25.51 4.09 -2.48
C ALA A 439 -24.19 4.83 -2.25
N LEU A 440 -23.40 5.06 -3.29
CA LEU A 440 -22.15 5.82 -3.20
C LEU A 440 -22.39 7.25 -2.71
N LEU A 441 -23.37 7.95 -3.26
CA LEU A 441 -23.69 9.31 -2.81
C LEU A 441 -24.15 9.33 -1.35
N ALA A 442 -25.00 8.37 -0.97
CA ALA A 442 -25.46 8.21 0.42
C ALA A 442 -24.27 7.96 1.37
N HIS A 443 -23.31 7.10 0.98
CA HIS A 443 -22.10 6.87 1.75
C HIS A 443 -21.32 8.15 2.01
N VAL A 444 -21.00 8.92 0.96
CA VAL A 444 -20.20 10.15 1.08
C VAL A 444 -20.87 11.13 2.05
N ILE A 445 -22.19 11.31 1.94
CA ILE A 445 -22.95 12.20 2.82
C ILE A 445 -22.95 11.69 4.26
N LEU A 446 -23.29 10.41 4.47
CA LEU A 446 -23.37 9.82 5.81
C LEU A 446 -22.00 9.79 6.50
N TYR A 447 -20.94 9.38 5.77
CA TYR A 447 -19.59 9.36 6.32
C TYR A 447 -19.14 10.77 6.75
N PHE A 448 -19.39 11.78 5.91
CA PHE A 448 -19.11 13.17 6.24
C PHE A 448 -19.88 13.61 7.51
N CYS A 449 -21.19 13.37 7.55
CA CYS A 449 -22.01 13.74 8.70
C CYS A 449 -21.54 13.06 9.99
N ILE A 450 -21.29 11.75 9.95
CA ILE A 450 -20.92 10.99 11.17
C ILE A 450 -19.54 11.41 11.69
N VAL A 451 -18.55 11.52 10.79
CA VAL A 451 -17.14 11.71 11.19
C VAL A 451 -16.80 13.18 11.46
N TRP A 452 -17.38 14.13 10.69
CA TRP A 452 -17.00 15.55 10.77
C TRP A 452 -18.09 16.46 11.37
N VAL A 453 -19.37 16.23 11.04
CA VAL A 453 -20.44 17.12 11.54
C VAL A 453 -20.83 16.74 12.97
N PHE A 454 -21.18 15.47 13.16
CA PHE A 454 -21.61 14.99 14.49
C PHE A 454 -20.46 14.61 15.40
N ASN A 455 -19.25 14.46 14.84
CA ASN A 455 -18.04 14.07 15.55
C ASN A 455 -18.28 12.94 16.57
N VAL A 456 -18.90 11.87 16.09
CA VAL A 456 -19.34 10.75 16.94
C VAL A 456 -18.11 10.12 17.61
N LYS A 457 -18.14 9.95 18.92
CA LYS A 457 -17.05 9.37 19.72
C LYS A 457 -16.94 7.84 19.56
N ILE A 458 -17.02 7.37 18.32
CA ILE A 458 -16.81 5.98 17.93
C ILE A 458 -15.56 5.95 17.05
N ASN A 459 -14.71 4.94 17.23
CA ASN A 459 -13.56 4.78 16.36
C ASN A 459 -14.02 4.74 14.90
N PHE A 460 -13.46 5.61 14.06
CA PHE A 460 -13.86 5.80 12.66
C PHE A 460 -13.81 4.51 11.84
N VAL A 461 -13.02 3.52 12.26
CA VAL A 461 -12.91 2.21 11.61
C VAL A 461 -14.20 1.40 11.76
N TYR A 462 -14.88 1.48 12.92
CA TYR A 462 -16.21 0.87 13.06
C TYR A 462 -17.25 1.57 12.18
N VAL A 463 -17.16 2.88 12.04
CA VAL A 463 -18.03 3.64 11.12
C VAL A 463 -17.83 3.16 9.69
N MET A 464 -16.57 2.95 9.26
CA MET A 464 -16.25 2.39 7.94
C MET A 464 -16.90 1.02 7.73
N GLY A 465 -16.76 0.11 8.71
CA GLY A 465 -17.37 -1.22 8.62
C GLY A 465 -18.90 -1.19 8.57
N GLY A 466 -19.51 -0.37 9.43
CA GLY A 466 -20.97 -0.17 9.44
C GLY A 466 -21.50 0.39 8.11
N LEU A 467 -20.81 1.38 7.56
CA LEU A 467 -21.21 1.97 6.27
C LEU A 467 -20.96 1.03 5.09
N PHE A 468 -19.96 0.15 5.14
CA PHE A 468 -19.82 -0.91 4.14
C PHE A 468 -21.06 -1.80 4.10
N VAL A 469 -21.53 -2.27 5.26
CA VAL A 469 -22.75 -3.09 5.35
C VAL A 469 -23.96 -2.30 4.86
N PHE A 470 -24.09 -1.04 5.29
CA PHE A 470 -25.16 -0.14 4.84
C PHE A 470 -25.17 0.01 3.32
N ASP A 471 -24.02 0.26 2.69
CA ASP A 471 -23.88 0.43 1.24
C ASP A 471 -24.32 -0.84 0.48
N VAL A 472 -23.87 -2.02 0.95
CA VAL A 472 -24.25 -3.30 0.34
C VAL A 472 -25.76 -3.53 0.48
N VAL A 473 -26.33 -3.36 1.67
CA VAL A 473 -27.76 -3.56 1.93
C VAL A 473 -28.58 -2.56 1.12
N LEU A 474 -28.19 -1.28 1.09
CA LEU A 474 -28.87 -0.25 0.31
C LEU A 474 -28.89 -0.60 -1.19
N MET A 475 -27.74 -1.03 -1.74
CA MET A 475 -27.67 -1.46 -3.14
C MET A 475 -28.56 -2.67 -3.42
N LEU A 476 -28.63 -3.66 -2.53
CA LEU A 476 -29.48 -4.84 -2.70
C LEU A 476 -30.97 -4.47 -2.64
N ILE A 477 -31.36 -3.60 -1.70
CA ILE A 477 -32.75 -3.10 -1.59
C ILE A 477 -33.11 -2.30 -2.84
N LEU A 478 -32.30 -1.30 -3.21
CA LEU A 478 -32.54 -0.51 -4.41
C LEU A 478 -32.51 -1.36 -5.68
N GLY A 479 -31.71 -2.41 -5.70
CA GLY A 479 -31.64 -3.36 -6.79
C GLY A 479 -32.94 -4.15 -7.02
N GLN A 480 -33.84 -4.22 -6.03
CA GLN A 480 -35.17 -4.81 -6.23
C GLN A 480 -36.11 -3.89 -7.02
N PHE A 481 -35.96 -2.57 -6.84
CA PHE A 481 -36.79 -1.56 -7.52
C PHE A 481 -36.15 -1.05 -8.82
N LEU A 482 -34.82 -0.97 -8.84
CA LEU A 482 -34.03 -0.47 -9.96
C LEU A 482 -33.25 -1.62 -10.61
N ARG A 483 -33.94 -2.68 -11.02
CA ARG A 483 -33.34 -3.87 -11.65
C ARG A 483 -32.80 -3.54 -13.03
N ARG A 484 -31.75 -4.26 -13.42
CA ARG A 484 -31.31 -4.44 -14.81
C ARG A 484 -31.45 -5.91 -15.20
N GLU A 485 -31.35 -6.19 -16.48
CA GLU A 485 -31.18 -7.57 -16.93
C GLU A 485 -29.91 -8.20 -16.30
N PRO A 486 -29.95 -9.50 -16.00
CA PRO A 486 -28.81 -10.18 -15.39
C PRO A 486 -27.55 -10.01 -16.23
N TYR A 487 -26.47 -9.59 -15.57
CA TYR A 487 -25.16 -9.49 -16.21
C TYR A 487 -24.67 -10.86 -16.66
N ILE A 488 -24.34 -10.99 -17.94
CA ILE A 488 -23.75 -12.20 -18.52
C ILE A 488 -22.23 -11.97 -18.58
N GLU A 489 -21.50 -12.78 -17.82
CA GLU A 489 -20.04 -12.71 -17.82
C GLU A 489 -19.50 -13.24 -19.17
N ASN A 490 -18.67 -12.44 -19.83
CA ASN A 490 -17.99 -12.89 -21.03
C ASN A 490 -16.93 -13.96 -20.66
N LYS A 491 -17.01 -15.12 -21.31
CA LYS A 491 -16.10 -16.25 -21.08
C LYS A 491 -14.91 -16.26 -22.04
N GLU A 492 -14.91 -15.40 -23.05
CA GLU A 492 -13.82 -15.30 -24.01
C GLU A 492 -12.56 -14.74 -23.36
N ASN A 493 -11.40 -15.20 -23.78
CA ASN A 493 -10.11 -14.67 -23.34
C ASN A 493 -9.74 -13.42 -24.16
N LEU A 494 -10.40 -12.31 -23.88
CA LEU A 494 -10.17 -11.02 -24.54
C LEU A 494 -8.76 -10.46 -24.24
N GLY A 495 -8.15 -10.92 -23.17
CA GLY A 495 -6.79 -10.52 -22.77
C GLY A 495 -5.69 -11.16 -23.58
N ASN A 496 -5.98 -12.25 -24.30
CA ASN A 496 -4.97 -13.04 -25.03
C ASN A 496 -3.75 -13.43 -24.16
N VAL A 497 -4.01 -13.88 -22.94
CA VAL A 497 -3.00 -14.24 -21.93
C VAL A 497 -3.18 -15.71 -21.56
N ASP A 498 -2.09 -16.42 -21.32
CA ASP A 498 -2.19 -17.78 -20.75
C ASP A 498 -2.81 -17.72 -19.36
N LEU A 499 -3.96 -18.40 -19.20
CA LEU A 499 -4.76 -18.45 -17.98
C LEU A 499 -4.53 -19.72 -17.17
N THR A 500 -3.47 -20.45 -17.41
CA THR A 500 -3.09 -21.63 -16.62
C THR A 500 -2.69 -21.19 -15.21
N ASN A 501 -3.32 -21.81 -14.19
CA ASN A 501 -3.01 -21.52 -12.81
C ASN A 501 -1.62 -22.04 -12.40
N TRP A 502 -0.98 -21.33 -11.47
CA TRP A 502 0.23 -21.84 -10.83
C TRP A 502 -0.11 -23.05 -9.94
N LYS A 503 0.61 -24.16 -10.13
CA LYS A 503 0.33 -25.44 -9.47
C LYS A 503 0.36 -25.41 -7.93
N TYR A 504 1.12 -24.49 -7.33
CA TYR A 504 1.24 -24.36 -5.86
C TYR A 504 0.36 -23.23 -5.29
N LEU A 505 -0.57 -22.67 -6.09
CA LEU A 505 -1.38 -21.51 -5.71
C LEU A 505 -2.17 -21.73 -4.41
N LYS A 506 -2.88 -22.85 -4.29
CA LYS A 506 -3.75 -23.13 -3.13
C LYS A 506 -2.93 -23.44 -1.87
N VAL A 507 -1.92 -24.32 -1.99
CA VAL A 507 -1.07 -24.67 -0.84
C VAL A 507 -0.35 -23.45 -0.29
N THR A 508 0.19 -22.59 -1.15
CA THR A 508 0.85 -21.35 -0.73
C THR A 508 -0.13 -20.39 -0.07
N SER A 509 -1.33 -20.21 -0.64
CA SER A 509 -2.36 -19.35 -0.07
C SER A 509 -2.80 -19.79 1.33
N VAL A 510 -3.04 -21.10 1.52
CA VAL A 510 -3.39 -21.64 2.84
C VAL A 510 -2.24 -21.50 3.83
N SER A 511 -1.00 -21.79 3.42
CA SER A 511 0.19 -21.61 4.24
C SER A 511 0.39 -20.16 4.70
N LEU A 512 0.14 -19.19 3.84
CA LEU A 512 0.23 -17.77 4.18
C LEU A 512 -0.86 -17.34 5.18
N ILE A 513 -2.08 -17.85 5.05
CA ILE A 513 -3.16 -17.58 6.01
C ILE A 513 -2.83 -18.21 7.37
N LEU A 514 -2.29 -19.42 7.41
CA LEU A 514 -1.80 -20.01 8.66
C LEU A 514 -0.64 -19.22 9.26
N GLY A 515 0.28 -18.72 8.44
CA GLY A 515 1.36 -17.83 8.88
C GLY A 515 0.83 -16.53 9.50
N LEU A 516 -0.24 -15.96 8.95
CA LEU A 516 -0.95 -14.81 9.53
C LEU A 516 -1.48 -15.13 10.95
N LEU A 517 -2.16 -16.26 11.12
CA LEU A 517 -2.71 -16.68 12.40
C LEU A 517 -1.59 -17.01 13.41
N ALA A 518 -0.53 -17.64 12.94
CA ALA A 518 0.66 -17.91 13.73
C ALA A 518 1.30 -16.63 14.29
N LEU A 519 1.43 -15.60 13.42
CA LEU A 519 2.00 -14.32 13.82
C LEU A 519 1.14 -13.61 14.88
N TYR A 520 -0.19 -13.57 14.70
CA TYR A 520 -1.07 -12.98 15.70
C TYR A 520 -1.06 -13.73 17.04
N THR A 521 -1.04 -15.06 17.04
CA THR A 521 -0.94 -15.83 18.28
C THR A 521 0.43 -15.69 18.94
N PHE A 522 1.51 -15.60 18.15
CA PHE A 522 2.85 -15.33 18.65
C PHE A 522 2.97 -13.96 19.33
N LEU A 523 2.37 -12.93 18.72
CA LEU A 523 2.35 -11.55 19.21
C LEU A 523 1.10 -11.26 20.09
N SER A 524 0.63 -12.23 20.84
CA SER A 524 -0.51 -12.10 21.75
C SER A 524 -0.12 -12.50 23.17
N PRO A 525 -1.00 -12.37 24.16
CA PRO A 525 -0.76 -12.90 25.51
C PRO A 525 -0.50 -14.40 25.59
N LEU A 526 -0.83 -15.19 24.57
CA LEU A 526 -0.46 -16.61 24.47
C LEU A 526 1.02 -16.81 24.12
N GLY A 527 1.65 -15.80 23.47
CA GLY A 527 3.05 -15.83 23.06
C GLY A 527 3.90 -14.81 23.79
N MET A 528 4.26 -13.70 23.14
CA MET A 528 5.25 -12.73 23.62
C MET A 528 4.70 -11.65 24.57
N ALA A 529 3.40 -11.41 24.58
CA ALA A 529 2.80 -10.23 25.22
C ALA A 529 2.33 -10.48 26.67
N SER A 530 2.77 -11.55 27.32
CA SER A 530 2.46 -11.89 28.70
C SER A 530 3.55 -12.73 29.34
N GLU A 531 3.81 -12.55 30.64
CA GLU A 531 4.72 -13.39 31.42
C GLU A 531 4.30 -14.87 31.43
N SER A 532 3.02 -15.16 31.35
CA SER A 532 2.47 -16.52 31.26
C SER A 532 2.46 -17.09 29.85
N GLY A 533 2.80 -16.30 28.85
CA GLY A 533 2.85 -16.71 27.44
C GLY A 533 3.99 -17.70 27.16
N ASN A 534 3.79 -18.54 26.15
CA ASN A 534 4.81 -19.51 25.72
C ASN A 534 5.05 -19.42 24.21
N PRO A 535 5.95 -18.54 23.77
CA PRO A 535 6.27 -18.35 22.35
C PRO A 535 6.73 -19.63 21.64
N SER A 536 7.52 -20.46 22.33
CA SER A 536 8.04 -21.72 21.78
C SER A 536 6.92 -22.73 21.51
N MET A 537 5.95 -22.84 22.43
CA MET A 537 4.78 -23.70 22.24
C MET A 537 3.94 -23.21 21.06
N VAL A 538 3.70 -21.91 20.95
CA VAL A 538 2.96 -21.31 19.82
C VAL A 538 3.63 -21.66 18.49
N LEU A 539 4.95 -21.44 18.37
CA LEU A 539 5.69 -21.77 17.16
C LEU A 539 5.65 -23.27 16.85
N GLY A 540 5.75 -24.14 17.87
CA GLY A 540 5.66 -25.59 17.70
C GLY A 540 4.31 -26.03 17.14
N VAL A 541 3.20 -25.55 17.71
CA VAL A 541 1.84 -25.89 17.25
C VAL A 541 1.62 -25.44 15.80
N TRP A 542 1.97 -24.18 15.48
CA TRP A 542 1.80 -23.66 14.12
C TRP A 542 2.74 -24.32 13.12
N GLY A 543 3.96 -24.71 13.53
CA GLY A 543 4.89 -25.48 12.70
C GLY A 543 4.31 -26.85 12.31
N VAL A 544 3.71 -27.57 13.25
CA VAL A 544 3.01 -28.84 12.97
C VAL A 544 1.84 -28.64 12.03
N LEU A 545 1.01 -27.60 12.24
CA LEU A 545 -0.11 -27.29 11.34
C LEU A 545 0.35 -26.98 9.92
N GLN A 546 1.45 -26.23 9.75
CA GLN A 546 2.03 -25.94 8.44
C GLN A 546 2.48 -27.23 7.72
N ILE A 547 3.13 -28.13 8.43
CA ILE A 547 3.55 -29.43 7.89
C ILE A 547 2.33 -30.24 7.41
N ILE A 548 1.27 -30.32 8.22
CA ILE A 548 0.03 -31.02 7.86
C ILE A 548 -0.57 -30.44 6.58
N VAL A 549 -0.64 -29.10 6.46
CA VAL A 549 -1.19 -28.44 5.28
C VAL A 549 -0.35 -28.73 4.03
N LEU A 550 0.98 -28.71 4.15
CA LEU A 550 1.87 -29.04 3.04
C LEU A 550 1.61 -30.47 2.51
N PHE A 551 1.36 -31.44 3.38
CA PHE A 551 1.02 -32.79 2.94
C PHE A 551 -0.40 -32.89 2.38
N VAL A 552 -1.41 -32.42 3.11
CA VAL A 552 -2.83 -32.62 2.75
C VAL A 552 -3.24 -31.84 1.51
N VAL A 553 -2.79 -30.60 1.37
CA VAL A 553 -3.19 -29.74 0.24
C VAL A 553 -2.38 -30.07 -1.00
N ARG A 554 -1.08 -30.37 -0.86
CA ARG A 554 -0.21 -30.74 -1.98
C ARG A 554 -0.67 -32.02 -2.67
N ASP A 555 -1.09 -33.03 -1.92
CA ASP A 555 -1.55 -34.31 -2.48
C ASP A 555 -2.85 -34.16 -3.29
N LYS A 556 -3.69 -33.17 -2.94
CA LYS A 556 -4.90 -32.85 -3.70
C LYS A 556 -4.64 -32.05 -4.98
N GLU A 557 -3.50 -31.34 -5.08
CA GLU A 557 -3.11 -30.61 -6.28
C GLU A 557 -2.31 -31.48 -7.27
N ALA A 558 -1.75 -32.60 -6.80
CA ALA A 558 -1.02 -33.56 -7.63
C ALA A 558 -1.95 -34.57 -8.35
N LYS A 559 -3.20 -34.70 -7.90
CA LYS A 559 -4.30 -35.45 -8.54
C LYS A 559 -5.17 -34.53 -9.37
#